data_3b260380df6f1b001f49226e45afdcfc
#
_entry.id   3b260380df6f1b001f49226e45afdcfc
#
_cell.length_a   1.000
_cell.length_b   1.000
_cell.length_c   1.000
_cell.angle_alpha   90.00
_cell.angle_beta   90.00
_cell.angle_gamma   90.00
#
_symmetry.space_group_name_H-M   'P 1'
#
loop_
_entity.id
_entity.type
_entity.pdbx_description
1 polymer ?
#
loop_
_entity_poly.entity_id
_entity_poly.type
_entity_poly.pdbx_seq_one_letter_code
_entity_poly.pdbx_strand_id
1 'polypeptide(L)'
;MRPFVVQKLLVIACLVSTAVLAASGASASTPPAGYLNFVACPIVRDTEPTPCWLAEHEGELYYLGLQQDTEVEFFPPQQGHKALIEGKLTNKPRICGGIPLEPVKATTLPEIDRSCSQVLPADGWVAPPAARGALPRLQFAPEEQLATDLSKTPASRPAPAPPTPPYKIETFIVPFDFEAQFMLNKATRAVQRARRYAVAVAATRVEIIGYRGAALLSDGTRLVEADGIAQRRAARVATAIQDLGVGAAQVVVRSIDAPIEPTGINDYAQRRVDIIVTPGKAD
;
A
#
# COMPACT_ATOMS: atom_id res chain seq x y z
N MET A 1 -83.73 50.47 -19.50
CA MET A 1 -83.82 49.13 -18.97
C MET A 1 -82.52 48.40 -19.33
N ARG A 2 -81.59 48.21 -18.42
CA ARG A 2 -80.35 47.50 -18.61
C ARG A 2 -80.35 46.23 -17.75
N PRO A 3 -80.01 45.04 -18.28
CA PRO A 3 -79.91 43.84 -17.47
C PRO A 3 -78.57 43.75 -16.77
N PHE A 4 -78.61 43.30 -15.52
CA PHE A 4 -77.47 42.99 -14.71
C PHE A 4 -76.76 41.69 -15.16
N VAL A 5 -75.47 41.79 -15.43
CA VAL A 5 -74.61 40.62 -15.67
C VAL A 5 -74.04 40.18 -14.33
N VAL A 6 -74.37 38.97 -13.87
CA VAL A 6 -73.84 38.35 -12.70
C VAL A 6 -72.48 37.64 -13.09
N GLN A 7 -71.40 38.18 -12.59
CA GLN A 7 -70.09 37.64 -12.83
C GLN A 7 -69.77 36.55 -11.72
N LYS A 8 -69.70 35.30 -12.14
CA LYS A 8 -69.31 34.20 -11.29
C LYS A 8 -67.78 34.22 -11.07
N LEU A 9 -67.34 34.48 -9.84
CA LEU A 9 -65.94 34.31 -9.45
C LEU A 9 -65.65 32.79 -9.29
N LEU A 10 -64.75 32.31 -10.15
CA LEU A 10 -64.16 30.96 -10.02
C LEU A 10 -62.93 31.06 -9.11
N VAL A 11 -63.03 30.52 -7.92
CA VAL A 11 -61.91 30.41 -6.99
C VAL A 11 -61.13 29.15 -7.35
N ILE A 12 -59.96 29.33 -8.02
CA ILE A 12 -59.01 28.25 -8.27
C ILE A 12 -58.15 28.08 -7.02
N ALA A 13 -58.40 27.00 -6.27
CA ALA A 13 -57.53 26.59 -5.17
C ALA A 13 -56.25 25.93 -5.74
N CYS A 14 -55.11 26.65 -5.74
CA CYS A 14 -53.81 26.09 -5.99
C CYS A 14 -53.35 25.23 -4.80
N LEU A 15 -53.44 23.90 -4.93
CA LEU A 15 -52.78 22.95 -4.05
C LEU A 15 -51.28 22.97 -4.33
N VAL A 16 -50.52 23.66 -3.48
CA VAL A 16 -49.06 23.60 -3.48
C VAL A 16 -48.66 22.31 -2.77
N SER A 17 -48.37 21.29 -3.58
CA SER A 17 -47.76 20.05 -3.07
C SER A 17 -46.27 20.32 -2.75
N THR A 18 -45.93 20.51 -1.48
CA THR A 18 -44.55 20.55 -1.02
C THR A 18 -43.97 19.13 -1.07
N ALA A 19 -43.23 18.81 -2.13
CA ALA A 19 -42.38 17.61 -2.19
C ALA A 19 -41.22 17.79 -1.21
N VAL A 20 -41.29 17.12 -0.07
CA VAL A 20 -40.15 16.98 0.85
C VAL A 20 -39.15 16.06 0.15
N LEU A 21 -38.12 16.63 -0.46
CA LEU A 21 -36.92 15.86 -0.85
C LEU A 21 -36.25 15.37 0.43
N ALA A 22 -36.47 14.10 0.77
CA ALA A 22 -35.64 13.40 1.72
C ALA A 22 -34.23 13.30 1.12
N ALA A 23 -33.34 14.19 1.52
CA ALA A 23 -31.92 14.05 1.26
C ALA A 23 -31.47 12.78 2.02
N SER A 24 -31.33 11.67 1.29
CA SER A 24 -30.64 10.48 1.80
C SER A 24 -29.19 10.89 2.04
N GLY A 25 -28.88 11.30 3.27
CA GLY A 25 -27.52 11.52 3.69
C GLY A 25 -26.79 10.19 3.56
N ALA A 26 -25.94 10.06 2.56
CA ALA A 26 -24.97 8.98 2.52
C ALA A 26 -24.14 9.11 3.79
N SER A 27 -24.34 8.21 4.77
CA SER A 27 -23.49 8.12 5.95
C SER A 27 -22.06 7.93 5.45
N ALA A 28 -21.17 8.87 5.73
CA ALA A 28 -19.76 8.71 5.43
C ALA A 28 -19.31 7.44 6.15
N SER A 29 -18.86 6.44 5.39
CA SER A 29 -18.27 5.24 5.95
C SER A 29 -16.92 5.62 6.57
N THR A 30 -16.62 5.09 7.74
CA THR A 30 -15.31 5.20 8.39
C THR A 30 -14.73 3.80 8.58
N PRO A 31 -13.41 3.66 8.74
CA PRO A 31 -12.81 2.38 9.06
C PRO A 31 -13.46 1.74 10.28
N PRO A 32 -13.53 0.41 10.35
CA PRO A 32 -14.03 -0.29 11.54
C PRO A 32 -13.18 0.02 12.78
N ALA A 33 -13.78 -0.10 13.96
CA ALA A 33 -13.10 0.14 15.22
C ALA A 33 -11.78 -0.64 15.33
N GLY A 34 -10.72 0.06 15.78
CA GLY A 34 -9.38 -0.48 15.89
C GLY A 34 -8.52 -0.32 14.63
N TYR A 35 -9.07 0.09 13.49
CA TYR A 35 -8.29 0.50 12.33
C TYR A 35 -8.14 2.02 12.30
N LEU A 36 -6.95 2.48 11.96
CA LEU A 36 -6.60 3.89 11.90
C LEU A 36 -5.87 4.18 10.59
N ASN A 37 -6.51 4.96 9.74
CA ASN A 37 -5.97 5.36 8.44
C ASN A 37 -6.01 6.89 8.34
N PHE A 38 -4.87 7.51 8.10
CA PHE A 38 -4.75 8.97 8.06
C PHE A 38 -3.57 9.41 7.20
N VAL A 39 -3.56 10.69 6.87
CA VAL A 39 -2.44 11.35 6.18
C VAL A 39 -1.77 12.30 7.15
N ALA A 40 -0.45 12.12 7.35
CA ALA A 40 0.34 12.97 8.22
C ALA A 40 1.78 13.14 7.71
N CYS A 41 2.50 14.11 8.30
CA CYS A 41 3.95 14.18 8.13
C CYS A 41 4.62 13.03 8.88
N PRO A 42 5.57 12.32 8.25
CA PRO A 42 6.43 11.39 8.98
C PRO A 42 7.37 12.15 9.91
N ILE A 43 7.51 11.64 11.12
CA ILE A 43 8.36 12.20 12.18
C ILE A 43 9.46 11.21 12.47
N VAL A 44 10.70 11.66 12.54
CA VAL A 44 11.84 10.83 12.96
C VAL A 44 12.16 11.15 14.43
N ARG A 45 12.25 10.13 15.27
CA ARG A 45 12.84 10.25 16.61
C ARG A 45 14.26 9.72 16.56
N ASP A 46 15.23 10.56 16.93
CA ASP A 46 16.67 10.26 16.87
C ASP A 46 17.10 9.37 18.03
N THR A 47 16.69 8.10 17.97
CA THR A 47 16.98 7.08 18.95
C THR A 47 18.21 6.24 18.57
N GLU A 48 18.89 5.68 19.59
CA GLU A 48 19.96 4.69 19.41
C GLU A 48 19.39 3.26 19.47
N PRO A 49 19.92 2.30 18.72
CA PRO A 49 20.96 2.39 17.67
C PRO A 49 20.43 2.82 16.30
N THR A 50 19.12 3.00 16.15
CA THR A 50 18.46 3.30 14.89
C THR A 50 17.31 4.25 15.14
N PRO A 51 17.07 5.26 14.30
CA PRO A 51 15.94 6.15 14.42
C PRO A 51 14.60 5.43 14.34
N CYS A 52 13.64 5.91 15.13
CA CYS A 52 12.24 5.49 15.07
C CYS A 52 11.43 6.37 14.13
N TRP A 53 10.53 5.76 13.40
CA TRP A 53 9.57 6.47 12.56
C TRP A 53 8.21 6.55 13.23
N LEU A 54 7.69 7.76 13.32
CA LEU A 54 6.44 8.11 13.99
C LEU A 54 5.57 8.93 13.03
N ALA A 55 4.29 9.06 13.37
CA ALA A 55 3.38 10.05 12.80
C ALA A 55 2.43 10.56 13.90
N GLU A 56 1.99 11.81 13.78
CA GLU A 56 1.00 12.39 14.69
C GLU A 56 -0.37 12.44 14.05
N HIS A 57 -1.38 12.05 14.81
CA HIS A 57 -2.78 12.17 14.42
C HIS A 57 -3.63 12.46 15.65
N GLU A 58 -4.43 13.54 15.58
CA GLU A 58 -5.31 13.99 16.67
C GLU A 58 -4.59 14.20 18.03
N GLY A 59 -3.36 14.70 17.98
CA GLY A 59 -2.55 14.98 19.17
C GLY A 59 -1.86 13.76 19.79
N GLU A 60 -2.00 12.57 19.17
CA GLU A 60 -1.33 11.35 19.58
C GLU A 60 -0.21 10.96 18.61
N LEU A 61 0.90 10.45 19.16
CA LEU A 61 1.99 9.90 18.37
C LEU A 61 1.78 8.40 18.13
N TYR A 62 1.94 7.97 16.90
CA TYR A 62 1.86 6.57 16.49
C TYR A 62 3.23 6.09 16.01
N TYR A 63 3.63 4.91 16.46
CA TYR A 63 4.86 4.26 16.03
C TYR A 63 4.61 3.45 14.76
N LEU A 64 5.41 3.75 13.74
CA LEU A 64 5.31 3.14 12.41
C LEU A 64 6.32 2.01 12.20
N GLY A 65 7.54 2.16 12.74
CA GLY A 65 8.57 1.14 12.57
C GLY A 65 10.00 1.66 12.63
N LEU A 66 10.94 0.75 12.35
CA LEU A 66 12.36 1.00 12.22
C LEU A 66 12.82 0.54 10.84
N GLN A 67 13.72 1.27 10.23
CA GLN A 67 14.46 0.77 9.07
C GLN A 67 15.71 0.04 9.54
N GLN A 68 15.60 -1.26 9.74
CA GLN A 68 16.74 -2.07 10.20
C GLN A 68 17.20 -3.09 9.17
N ASP A 69 16.34 -3.44 8.22
CA ASP A 69 16.63 -4.49 7.25
C ASP A 69 15.83 -4.24 5.95
N THR A 70 16.47 -4.50 4.82
CA THR A 70 15.81 -4.48 3.50
C THR A 70 14.82 -5.64 3.32
N GLU A 71 14.80 -6.60 4.24
CA GLU A 71 13.88 -7.74 4.21
C GLU A 71 12.58 -7.50 4.97
N VAL A 72 12.52 -6.50 5.88
CA VAL A 72 11.31 -6.17 6.63
C VAL A 72 10.25 -5.53 5.73
N GLU A 73 8.99 -5.72 6.09
CA GLU A 73 7.87 -5.16 5.34
C GLU A 73 7.72 -3.64 5.50
N PHE A 74 8.31 -3.06 6.54
CA PHE A 74 8.30 -1.62 6.77
C PHE A 74 9.35 -0.92 5.91
N PHE A 75 8.87 -0.02 5.07
CA PHE A 75 9.70 0.90 4.32
C PHE A 75 9.38 2.31 4.83
N PRO A 76 10.36 3.03 5.43
CA PRO A 76 10.10 4.34 6.00
C PRO A 76 9.57 5.31 4.95
N PRO A 77 8.58 6.14 5.29
CA PRO A 77 8.14 7.21 4.42
C PRO A 77 9.22 8.29 4.31
N GLN A 78 9.23 9.00 3.20
CA GLN A 78 10.22 10.03 2.94
C GLN A 78 9.86 11.33 3.66
N GLN A 79 10.82 11.96 4.37
CA GLN A 79 10.66 13.33 4.86
C GLN A 79 10.55 14.33 3.71
N GLY A 80 9.89 15.47 3.95
CA GLY A 80 9.57 16.42 2.90
C GLY A 80 8.33 16.06 2.07
N HIS A 81 7.61 15.03 2.50
CA HIS A 81 6.35 14.58 1.94
C HIS A 81 5.38 14.19 3.04
N LYS A 82 4.09 14.30 2.81
CA LYS A 82 3.10 13.59 3.62
C LYS A 82 3.15 12.11 3.34
N ALA A 83 2.69 11.33 4.30
CA ALA A 83 2.54 9.89 4.17
C ALA A 83 1.11 9.46 4.45
N LEU A 84 0.60 8.51 3.68
CA LEU A 84 -0.60 7.75 3.99
C LEU A 84 -0.20 6.64 4.97
N ILE A 85 -0.76 6.67 6.15
CA ILE A 85 -0.60 5.66 7.20
C ILE A 85 -1.89 4.84 7.27
N GLU A 86 -1.77 3.53 7.14
CA GLU A 86 -2.86 2.57 7.24
C GLU A 86 -2.46 1.50 8.25
N GLY A 87 -3.19 1.38 9.35
CA GLY A 87 -2.77 0.47 10.40
C GLY A 87 -3.88 0.02 11.34
N LYS A 88 -3.52 -0.91 12.22
CA LYS A 88 -4.41 -1.39 13.27
C LYS A 88 -3.82 -1.04 14.63
N LEU A 89 -4.63 -0.46 15.50
CA LEU A 89 -4.27 -0.15 16.88
C LEU A 89 -3.93 -1.43 17.64
N THR A 90 -2.91 -1.35 18.48
CA THR A 90 -2.55 -2.44 19.39
C THR A 90 -2.66 -1.99 20.84
N ASN A 91 -2.75 -2.98 21.76
CA ASN A 91 -2.69 -2.72 23.21
C ASN A 91 -1.27 -2.84 23.76
N LYS A 92 -0.25 -2.80 22.88
CA LYS A 92 1.15 -2.88 23.27
C LYS A 92 1.61 -1.56 23.93
N PRO A 93 2.62 -1.62 24.80
CA PRO A 93 3.26 -0.42 25.34
C PRO A 93 3.76 0.49 24.20
N ARG A 94 3.86 1.79 24.49
CA ARG A 94 4.44 2.77 23.55
C ARG A 94 5.87 2.38 23.18
N ILE A 95 6.19 2.49 21.91
CA ILE A 95 7.52 2.28 21.35
C ILE A 95 8.01 3.64 20.86
N CYS A 96 9.20 4.06 21.30
CA CYS A 96 9.75 5.38 20.95
C CYS A 96 8.77 6.54 21.23
N GLY A 97 7.90 6.40 22.23
CA GLY A 97 6.86 7.37 22.60
C GLY A 97 5.56 7.30 21.78
N GLY A 98 5.51 6.50 20.72
CA GLY A 98 4.30 6.33 19.91
C GLY A 98 3.51 5.07 20.24
N ILE A 99 2.19 5.10 20.02
CA ILE A 99 1.30 3.93 20.09
C ILE A 99 1.60 3.04 18.87
N PRO A 100 1.93 1.75 19.06
CA PRO A 100 2.24 0.87 17.93
C PRO A 100 1.00 0.56 17.08
N LEU A 101 1.14 0.64 15.77
CA LEU A 101 0.19 0.12 14.79
C LEU A 101 0.73 -1.19 14.22
N GLU A 102 -0.09 -2.27 14.23
CA GLU A 102 0.29 -3.58 13.68
C GLU A 102 -0.92 -4.35 13.12
N PRO A 103 -0.92 -4.72 11.86
CA PRO A 103 0.07 -4.31 10.86
C PRO A 103 0.00 -2.81 10.57
N VAL A 104 1.08 -2.23 10.07
CA VAL A 104 1.12 -0.85 9.59
C VAL A 104 1.70 -0.79 8.18
N LYS A 105 1.11 0.03 7.34
CA LYS A 105 1.64 0.42 6.04
C LYS A 105 1.76 1.94 6.03
N ALA A 106 2.97 2.44 5.87
CA ALA A 106 3.25 3.84 5.64
C ALA A 106 3.72 4.03 4.21
N THR A 107 3.11 4.94 3.49
CA THR A 107 3.39 5.18 2.07
C THR A 107 3.60 6.66 1.81
N THR A 108 4.73 7.03 1.25
CA THR A 108 5.03 8.41 0.85
C THR A 108 4.06 8.87 -0.24
N LEU A 109 3.40 10.00 -0.04
CA LEU A 109 2.59 10.65 -1.07
C LEU A 109 3.50 11.45 -2.03
N PRO A 110 3.15 11.55 -3.33
CA PRO A 110 4.04 12.13 -4.33
C PRO A 110 4.26 13.64 -4.18
N GLU A 111 3.31 14.35 -3.57
CA GLU A 111 3.39 15.80 -3.41
C GLU A 111 4.43 16.18 -2.36
N ILE A 112 5.31 17.14 -2.71
CA ILE A 112 6.33 17.68 -1.80
C ILE A 112 5.65 18.61 -0.79
N ASP A 113 5.86 18.32 0.50
CA ASP A 113 5.48 19.19 1.60
C ASP A 113 6.69 19.41 2.54
N ARG A 114 7.41 20.50 2.33
CA ARG A 114 8.64 20.81 3.06
C ARG A 114 8.43 21.03 4.56
N SER A 115 7.19 21.22 5.02
CA SER A 115 6.88 21.27 6.45
C SER A 115 7.03 19.91 7.13
N CYS A 116 7.01 18.82 6.38
CA CYS A 116 7.16 17.45 6.86
C CYS A 116 8.64 17.06 7.06
N SER A 117 9.35 17.76 7.94
CA SER A 117 10.78 17.56 8.21
C SER A 117 11.11 17.47 9.71
N GLN A 118 10.14 17.08 10.53
CA GLN A 118 10.30 17.09 11.98
C GLN A 118 11.20 15.95 12.45
N VAL A 119 12.17 16.31 13.29
CA VAL A 119 13.03 15.39 14.04
C VAL A 119 12.84 15.65 15.53
N LEU A 120 12.53 14.63 16.30
CA LEU A 120 12.42 14.69 17.76
C LEU A 120 13.70 14.12 18.41
N PRO A 121 14.14 14.67 19.54
CA PRO A 121 15.22 14.11 20.32
C PRO A 121 14.82 12.72 20.87
N ALA A 122 15.82 11.94 21.28
CA ALA A 122 15.58 10.61 21.88
C ALA A 122 14.76 10.67 23.17
N ASP A 123 14.95 11.69 24.01
CA ASP A 123 14.24 11.90 25.30
C ASP A 123 14.18 10.64 26.18
N GLY A 124 15.26 9.88 26.24
CA GLY A 124 15.33 8.61 26.98
C GLY A 124 14.70 7.40 26.29
N TRP A 125 14.10 7.55 25.14
CA TRP A 125 13.61 6.44 24.33
C TRP A 125 14.78 5.74 23.64
N VAL A 126 14.71 4.42 23.62
CA VAL A 126 15.67 3.54 22.92
C VAL A 126 14.91 2.77 21.85
N ALA A 127 15.52 2.62 20.69
CA ALA A 127 14.93 1.81 19.63
C ALA A 127 14.80 0.35 20.07
N PRO A 128 13.72 -0.34 19.73
CA PRO A 128 13.63 -1.78 19.99
C PRO A 128 14.76 -2.52 19.25
N PRO A 129 15.19 -3.69 19.77
CA PRO A 129 16.22 -4.48 19.11
C PRO A 129 15.76 -4.87 17.71
N ALA A 130 16.71 -4.90 16.77
CA ALA A 130 16.45 -5.34 15.40
C ALA A 130 15.77 -6.70 15.37
N ALA A 131 14.79 -6.88 14.48
CA ALA A 131 14.22 -8.19 14.23
C ALA A 131 15.32 -9.19 13.87
N ARG A 132 15.15 -10.46 14.26
CA ARG A 132 16.12 -11.51 13.94
C ARG A 132 16.32 -11.58 12.42
N GLY A 133 17.55 -11.37 11.97
CA GLY A 133 17.89 -11.30 10.55
C GLY A 133 18.34 -9.92 10.07
N ALA A 134 18.21 -8.87 10.89
CA ALA A 134 18.87 -7.62 10.63
C ALA A 134 20.38 -7.84 10.51
N LEU A 135 20.96 -7.28 9.46
CA LEU A 135 22.42 -7.31 9.31
C LEU A 135 23.06 -6.64 10.52
N PRO A 136 24.06 -7.26 11.16
CA PRO A 136 24.82 -6.58 12.20
C PRO A 136 25.32 -5.25 11.62
N ARG A 137 25.24 -4.18 12.43
CA ARG A 137 25.84 -2.90 12.09
C ARG A 137 27.25 -3.20 11.57
N LEU A 138 27.55 -2.78 10.36
CA LEU A 138 28.93 -2.74 9.88
C LEU A 138 29.66 -1.79 10.84
N GLN A 139 30.20 -2.33 11.93
CA GLN A 139 31.25 -1.66 12.66
C GLN A 139 32.39 -1.58 11.66
N PHE A 140 32.90 -0.36 11.42
CA PHE A 140 34.11 -0.18 10.64
C PHE A 140 35.21 -0.95 11.37
N ALA A 141 35.32 -2.23 11.03
CA ALA A 141 36.42 -3.07 11.47
C ALA A 141 37.68 -2.55 10.78
N PRO A 142 38.86 -2.66 11.42
CA PRO A 142 40.13 -2.40 10.77
C PRO A 142 40.18 -3.13 9.43
N GLU A 143 40.78 -2.53 8.43
CA GLU A 143 40.80 -2.99 7.03
C GLU A 143 41.18 -4.48 6.87
N GLU A 144 42.00 -4.99 7.78
CA GLU A 144 42.43 -6.39 7.86
C GLU A 144 41.31 -7.37 8.24
N GLN A 145 40.32 -6.94 9.05
CA GLN A 145 39.14 -7.73 9.39
C GLN A 145 38.09 -7.71 8.28
N LEU A 146 37.98 -6.61 7.55
CA LEU A 146 37.07 -6.48 6.42
C LEU A 146 37.46 -7.45 5.30
N ALA A 147 38.75 -7.59 4.99
CA ALA A 147 39.27 -8.53 3.99
C ALA A 147 38.96 -10.00 4.34
N THR A 148 39.00 -10.34 5.63
CA THR A 148 38.73 -11.70 6.12
C THR A 148 37.23 -12.02 6.14
N ASP A 149 36.38 -11.02 6.41
CA ASP A 149 34.93 -11.20 6.39
C ASP A 149 34.31 -11.17 4.99
N LEU A 150 34.90 -10.44 4.04
CA LEU A 150 34.52 -10.48 2.61
C LEU A 150 34.85 -11.83 1.97
N SER A 151 35.83 -12.58 2.50
CA SER A 151 36.14 -13.92 2.03
C SER A 151 35.16 -14.99 2.52
N LYS A 152 34.39 -14.69 3.57
CA LYS A 152 33.27 -15.51 4.04
C LYS A 152 32.01 -15.09 3.29
N THR A 153 31.87 -15.55 2.04
CA THR A 153 30.58 -15.40 1.31
C THR A 153 29.46 -15.92 2.23
N PRO A 154 28.48 -15.08 2.60
CA PRO A 154 27.33 -15.58 3.37
C PRO A 154 26.74 -16.74 2.60
N ALA A 155 26.57 -17.89 3.25
CA ALA A 155 25.98 -19.05 2.61
C ALA A 155 24.68 -18.60 1.92
N SER A 156 24.68 -18.60 0.58
CA SER A 156 23.53 -18.19 -0.20
C SER A 156 22.35 -19.04 0.27
N ARG A 157 21.26 -18.37 0.66
CA ARG A 157 20.01 -19.08 1.02
C ARG A 157 19.72 -20.10 -0.07
N PRO A 158 19.49 -21.39 0.26
CA PRO A 158 19.19 -22.40 -0.76
C PRO A 158 18.09 -21.92 -1.69
N ALA A 159 18.29 -22.08 -2.99
CA ALA A 159 17.23 -21.77 -3.96
C ALA A 159 15.96 -22.56 -3.58
N PRO A 160 14.78 -21.95 -3.65
CA PRO A 160 13.53 -22.69 -3.44
C PRO A 160 13.47 -23.90 -4.35
N ALA A 161 13.00 -25.03 -3.81
CA ALA A 161 12.83 -26.25 -4.60
C ALA A 161 11.96 -25.96 -5.86
N PRO A 162 12.25 -26.60 -6.99
CA PRO A 162 11.41 -26.48 -8.17
C PRO A 162 10.01 -26.99 -7.87
N PRO A 163 8.96 -26.43 -8.52
CA PRO A 163 7.60 -26.92 -8.37
C PRO A 163 7.51 -28.37 -8.86
N THR A 164 6.67 -29.16 -8.19
CA THR A 164 6.40 -30.58 -8.52
C THR A 164 4.98 -30.76 -9.06
N PRO A 165 4.71 -31.72 -9.95
CA PRO A 165 3.34 -32.05 -10.38
C PRO A 165 2.44 -32.46 -9.21
N PRO A 166 1.11 -32.28 -9.35
CA PRO A 166 0.41 -31.70 -10.50
C PRO A 166 0.58 -30.17 -10.58
N TYR A 167 0.90 -29.65 -11.76
CA TYR A 167 1.03 -28.21 -11.98
C TYR A 167 -0.34 -27.53 -12.09
N LYS A 168 -0.50 -26.40 -11.43
CA LYS A 168 -1.76 -25.64 -11.41
C LYS A 168 -1.57 -24.18 -11.83
N ILE A 169 -2.65 -23.52 -12.18
CA ILE A 169 -2.64 -22.07 -12.36
C ILE A 169 -2.23 -21.43 -11.01
N GLU A 170 -1.22 -20.58 -11.03
CA GLU A 170 -0.72 -19.91 -9.83
C GLU A 170 -0.72 -18.40 -10.01
N THR A 171 -1.14 -17.69 -8.95
CA THR A 171 -1.19 -16.23 -8.92
C THR A 171 -0.12 -15.69 -7.99
N PHE A 172 0.68 -14.74 -8.51
CA PHE A 172 1.71 -14.03 -7.76
C PHE A 172 1.31 -12.57 -7.62
N ILE A 173 1.16 -12.12 -6.38
CA ILE A 173 0.76 -10.74 -6.05
C ILE A 173 2.01 -9.86 -5.98
N VAL A 174 2.03 -8.80 -6.79
CA VAL A 174 3.07 -7.77 -6.84
C VAL A 174 2.52 -6.51 -6.19
N PRO A 175 2.87 -6.19 -4.93
CA PRO A 175 2.34 -5.03 -4.21
C PRO A 175 2.99 -3.72 -4.68
N PHE A 176 2.23 -2.63 -4.57
CA PHE A 176 2.70 -1.27 -4.84
C PHE A 176 2.31 -0.32 -3.71
N ASP A 177 3.09 0.72 -3.55
CA ASP A 177 2.75 1.85 -2.69
C ASP A 177 1.72 2.76 -3.37
N PHE A 178 1.03 3.61 -2.59
CA PHE A 178 0.03 4.54 -3.11
C PHE A 178 0.66 5.47 -4.14
N GLU A 179 0.00 5.65 -5.29
CA GLU A 179 0.48 6.42 -6.46
C GLU A 179 1.83 5.96 -7.04
N ALA A 180 2.41 4.88 -6.55
CA ALA A 180 3.68 4.37 -7.03
C ALA A 180 3.50 3.33 -8.15
N GLN A 181 4.38 3.42 -9.14
CA GLN A 181 4.64 2.37 -10.14
C GLN A 181 6.03 1.75 -9.95
N PHE A 182 6.73 2.15 -8.91
CA PHE A 182 8.04 1.64 -8.56
C PHE A 182 7.92 0.33 -7.78
N MET A 183 8.72 -0.67 -8.16
CA MET A 183 8.73 -1.98 -7.51
C MET A 183 9.79 -2.03 -6.40
N LEU A 184 9.35 -2.11 -5.16
CA LEU A 184 10.20 -2.39 -4.01
C LEU A 184 10.63 -3.86 -3.97
N ASN A 185 11.50 -4.23 -3.02
CA ASN A 185 12.06 -5.58 -2.88
C ASN A 185 11.00 -6.70 -2.89
N LYS A 186 9.89 -6.52 -2.15
CA LYS A 186 8.80 -7.51 -2.09
C LYS A 186 8.15 -7.72 -3.46
N ALA A 187 7.91 -6.63 -4.20
CA ALA A 187 7.37 -6.64 -5.55
C ALA A 187 8.33 -7.35 -6.53
N THR A 188 9.61 -6.97 -6.51
CA THR A 188 10.64 -7.58 -7.35
C THR A 188 10.77 -9.08 -7.08
N ARG A 189 10.75 -9.52 -5.81
CA ARG A 189 10.77 -10.93 -5.44
C ARG A 189 9.53 -11.69 -5.95
N ALA A 190 8.34 -11.05 -5.98
CA ALA A 190 7.14 -11.64 -6.51
C ALA A 190 7.27 -11.89 -8.02
N VAL A 191 7.77 -10.93 -8.80
CA VAL A 191 8.05 -11.08 -10.23
C VAL A 191 9.05 -12.20 -10.49
N GLN A 192 10.13 -12.27 -9.70
CA GLN A 192 11.11 -13.36 -9.80
C GLN A 192 10.52 -14.74 -9.49
N ARG A 193 9.63 -14.86 -8.51
CA ARG A 193 8.92 -16.11 -8.22
C ARG A 193 8.02 -16.51 -9.38
N ALA A 194 7.22 -15.59 -9.91
CA ALA A 194 6.37 -15.81 -11.05
C ALA A 194 7.17 -16.28 -12.28
N ARG A 195 8.30 -15.64 -12.57
CA ARG A 195 9.20 -16.06 -13.65
C ARG A 195 9.74 -17.45 -13.44
N ARG A 196 10.24 -17.78 -12.25
CA ARG A 196 10.76 -19.13 -11.96
C ARG A 196 9.68 -20.18 -12.16
N TYR A 197 8.46 -19.92 -11.69
CA TYR A 197 7.34 -20.81 -11.88
C TYR A 197 7.00 -20.97 -13.38
N ALA A 198 6.84 -19.86 -14.10
CA ALA A 198 6.50 -19.86 -15.53
C ALA A 198 7.50 -20.72 -16.37
N VAL A 199 8.79 -20.59 -16.08
CA VAL A 199 9.82 -21.40 -16.75
C VAL A 199 9.73 -22.87 -16.36
N ALA A 200 9.58 -23.17 -15.08
CA ALA A 200 9.55 -24.55 -14.59
C ALA A 200 8.37 -25.36 -15.16
N VAL A 201 7.20 -24.71 -15.32
CA VAL A 201 5.98 -25.35 -15.85
C VAL A 201 5.80 -25.18 -17.36
N ALA A 202 6.79 -24.61 -18.07
CA ALA A 202 6.70 -24.27 -19.50
C ALA A 202 5.39 -23.52 -19.81
N ALA A 203 5.15 -22.42 -19.09
CA ALA A 203 3.88 -21.70 -19.13
C ALA A 203 3.43 -21.38 -20.56
N THR A 204 2.17 -21.61 -20.86
CA THR A 204 1.55 -21.23 -22.16
C THR A 204 1.05 -19.79 -22.13
N ARG A 205 0.70 -19.28 -20.94
CA ARG A 205 0.17 -17.94 -20.76
C ARG A 205 0.62 -17.36 -19.42
N VAL A 206 1.00 -16.09 -19.44
CA VAL A 206 1.26 -15.27 -18.26
C VAL A 206 0.38 -14.02 -18.36
N GLU A 207 -0.69 -13.98 -17.59
CA GLU A 207 -1.61 -12.84 -17.58
C GLU A 207 -1.22 -11.88 -16.46
N ILE A 208 -1.13 -10.59 -16.78
CA ILE A 208 -0.70 -9.54 -15.87
C ILE A 208 -1.85 -8.54 -15.75
N ILE A 209 -2.44 -8.44 -14.54
CA ILE A 209 -3.60 -7.60 -14.29
C ILE A 209 -3.24 -6.54 -13.25
N GLY A 210 -3.20 -5.27 -13.67
CA GLY A 210 -2.99 -4.14 -12.78
C GLY A 210 -4.29 -3.67 -12.14
N TYR A 211 -4.21 -3.24 -10.89
CA TYR A 211 -5.34 -2.69 -10.14
C TYR A 211 -5.04 -1.29 -9.63
N ARG A 212 -6.05 -0.44 -9.65
CA ARG A 212 -6.08 0.87 -9.00
C ARG A 212 -6.69 0.72 -7.63
N GLY A 213 -6.07 1.31 -6.62
CA GLY A 213 -6.53 1.25 -5.25
C GLY A 213 -7.17 2.55 -4.78
N ALA A 214 -7.79 2.44 -3.61
CA ALA A 214 -8.25 3.56 -2.81
C ALA A 214 -7.95 3.26 -1.34
N ALA A 215 -8.05 4.27 -0.47
CA ALA A 215 -7.97 4.12 0.98
C ALA A 215 -9.12 4.90 1.63
N LEU A 216 -9.77 4.31 2.62
CA LEU A 216 -10.76 4.97 3.46
C LEU A 216 -10.07 5.49 4.71
N LEU A 217 -10.03 6.82 4.87
CA LEU A 217 -9.43 7.46 6.03
C LEU A 217 -10.37 7.47 7.23
N SER A 218 -9.81 7.68 8.42
CA SER A 218 -10.55 7.67 9.70
C SER A 218 -11.56 8.81 9.81
N ASP A 219 -11.34 9.90 9.09
CA ASP A 219 -12.28 11.04 8.99
C ASP A 219 -13.42 10.80 7.98
N GLY A 220 -13.47 9.63 7.34
CA GLY A 220 -14.44 9.29 6.29
C GLY A 220 -14.01 9.74 4.89
N THR A 221 -12.87 10.41 4.74
CA THR A 221 -12.34 10.80 3.43
C THR A 221 -11.90 9.56 2.65
N ARG A 222 -12.26 9.53 1.36
CA ARG A 222 -11.79 8.52 0.43
C ARG A 222 -10.63 9.07 -0.41
N LEU A 223 -9.46 8.51 -0.23
CA LEU A 223 -8.28 8.83 -1.03
C LEU A 223 -8.17 7.82 -2.17
N VAL A 224 -8.27 8.29 -3.41
CA VAL A 224 -8.27 7.45 -4.62
C VAL A 224 -7.03 7.73 -5.45
N GLU A 225 -6.35 6.68 -5.90
CA GLU A 225 -5.18 6.82 -6.78
C GLU A 225 -5.56 7.44 -8.14
N ALA A 226 -4.60 8.05 -8.81
CA ALA A 226 -4.79 8.68 -10.11
C ALA A 226 -5.21 7.69 -11.21
N ASP A 227 -5.97 8.18 -12.18
CA ASP A 227 -6.40 7.40 -13.34
C ASP A 227 -5.18 6.86 -14.13
N GLY A 228 -5.33 5.65 -14.66
CA GLY A 228 -4.31 4.96 -15.45
C GLY A 228 -3.13 4.39 -14.64
N ILE A 229 -3.10 4.49 -13.30
CA ILE A 229 -2.04 3.89 -12.48
C ILE A 229 -2.02 2.36 -12.62
N ALA A 230 -3.19 1.73 -12.73
CA ALA A 230 -3.34 0.30 -12.94
C ALA A 230 -2.62 -0.16 -14.21
N GLN A 231 -2.81 0.57 -15.31
CA GLN A 231 -2.17 0.29 -16.59
C GLN A 231 -0.65 0.47 -16.51
N ARG A 232 -0.17 1.56 -15.91
CA ARG A 232 1.26 1.81 -15.75
C ARG A 232 1.96 0.73 -14.93
N ARG A 233 1.34 0.27 -13.82
CA ARG A 233 1.85 -0.84 -13.01
C ARG A 233 1.91 -2.15 -13.78
N ALA A 234 0.83 -2.50 -14.50
CA ALA A 234 0.78 -3.71 -15.30
C ALA A 234 1.86 -3.71 -16.40
N ALA A 235 2.02 -2.60 -17.12
CA ALA A 235 3.08 -2.44 -18.11
C ALA A 235 4.48 -2.59 -17.51
N ARG A 236 4.73 -1.98 -16.33
CA ARG A 236 6.01 -2.08 -15.63
C ARG A 236 6.36 -3.52 -15.24
N VAL A 237 5.37 -4.28 -14.72
CA VAL A 237 5.54 -5.69 -14.36
C VAL A 237 5.74 -6.55 -15.61
N ALA A 238 5.02 -6.26 -16.70
CA ALA A 238 5.17 -6.96 -17.97
C ALA A 238 6.58 -6.80 -18.55
N THR A 239 7.10 -5.58 -18.58
CA THR A 239 8.51 -5.34 -18.98
C THR A 239 9.46 -6.13 -18.11
N ALA A 240 9.31 -6.06 -16.79
CA ALA A 240 10.22 -6.73 -15.86
C ALA A 240 10.23 -8.26 -16.02
N ILE A 241 9.09 -8.90 -16.26
CA ILE A 241 9.03 -10.36 -16.42
C ILE A 241 9.56 -10.80 -17.80
N GLN A 242 9.38 -9.97 -18.84
CA GLN A 242 9.94 -10.18 -20.17
C GLN A 242 11.47 -10.03 -20.15
N ASP A 243 12.00 -9.01 -19.49
CA ASP A 243 13.45 -8.81 -19.31
C ASP A 243 14.10 -10.00 -18.58
N LEU A 244 13.34 -10.71 -17.77
CA LEU A 244 13.76 -11.96 -17.12
C LEU A 244 13.62 -13.20 -18.00
N GLY A 245 13.24 -13.08 -19.27
CA GLY A 245 13.21 -14.14 -20.28
C GLY A 245 11.90 -14.86 -20.47
N VAL A 246 10.78 -14.34 -19.98
CA VAL A 246 9.44 -14.84 -20.36
C VAL A 246 9.08 -14.27 -21.73
N GLY A 247 8.75 -15.15 -22.70
CA GLY A 247 8.50 -14.73 -24.07
C GLY A 247 7.33 -13.76 -24.20
N ALA A 248 7.51 -12.70 -24.98
CA ALA A 248 6.47 -11.65 -25.15
C ALA A 248 5.14 -12.21 -25.66
N ALA A 249 5.16 -13.22 -26.51
CA ALA A 249 3.96 -13.88 -27.05
C ALA A 249 3.12 -14.58 -25.98
N GLN A 250 3.70 -14.91 -24.82
CA GLN A 250 3.01 -15.55 -23.69
C GLN A 250 2.38 -14.53 -22.75
N VAL A 251 2.80 -13.26 -22.80
CA VAL A 251 2.40 -12.23 -21.85
C VAL A 251 1.15 -11.49 -22.34
N VAL A 252 0.10 -11.48 -21.52
CA VAL A 252 -1.14 -10.74 -21.76
C VAL A 252 -1.31 -9.70 -20.65
N VAL A 253 -1.46 -8.43 -21.02
CA VAL A 253 -1.56 -7.32 -20.08
C VAL A 253 -2.97 -6.77 -20.04
N ARG A 254 -3.51 -6.58 -18.84
CA ARG A 254 -4.80 -5.95 -18.58
C ARG A 254 -4.69 -4.96 -17.41
N SER A 255 -5.65 -4.06 -17.32
CA SER A 255 -5.80 -3.15 -16.18
C SER A 255 -7.27 -3.03 -15.79
N ILE A 256 -7.51 -2.88 -14.47
CA ILE A 256 -8.80 -2.59 -13.87
C ILE A 256 -8.64 -1.25 -13.18
N ASP A 257 -9.10 -0.20 -13.85
CA ASP A 257 -8.92 1.18 -13.38
C ASP A 257 -10.06 1.67 -12.49
N ALA A 258 -11.18 0.94 -12.44
CA ALA A 258 -12.22 1.17 -11.43
C ALA A 258 -11.67 0.73 -10.07
N PRO A 259 -11.48 1.65 -9.09
CA PRO A 259 -10.94 1.28 -7.79
C PRO A 259 -11.94 0.38 -7.04
N ILE A 260 -11.41 -0.63 -6.37
CA ILE A 260 -12.21 -1.42 -5.43
C ILE A 260 -12.64 -0.50 -4.29
N GLU A 261 -13.89 -0.64 -3.84
CA GLU A 261 -14.40 0.17 -2.73
C GLU A 261 -13.57 -0.05 -1.46
N PRO A 262 -12.93 0.99 -0.91
CA PRO A 262 -12.11 0.86 0.27
C PRO A 262 -12.98 0.65 1.51
N THR A 263 -12.51 -0.17 2.43
CA THR A 263 -13.21 -0.51 3.67
C THR A 263 -12.52 0.03 4.92
N GLY A 264 -11.34 0.57 4.76
CA GLY A 264 -10.45 0.96 5.85
C GLY A 264 -9.67 -0.21 6.48
N ILE A 265 -9.85 -1.43 5.95
CA ILE A 265 -9.12 -2.62 6.41
C ILE A 265 -8.15 -3.07 5.31
N ASN A 266 -6.85 -2.86 5.55
CA ASN A 266 -5.80 -3.31 4.62
C ASN A 266 -6.05 -2.88 3.16
N ASP A 267 -6.60 -1.69 2.94
CA ASP A 267 -6.89 -1.17 1.60
C ASP A 267 -5.63 -1.12 0.72
N TYR A 268 -4.45 -1.03 1.33
CA TYR A 268 -3.16 -1.13 0.63
C TYR A 268 -3.00 -2.44 -0.18
N ALA A 269 -3.70 -3.52 0.17
CA ALA A 269 -3.64 -4.78 -0.56
C ALA A 269 -4.30 -4.70 -1.96
N GLN A 270 -5.11 -3.68 -2.20
CA GLN A 270 -5.74 -3.41 -3.50
C GLN A 270 -4.73 -2.83 -4.50
N ARG A 271 -3.69 -2.16 -4.03
CA ARG A 271 -2.65 -1.54 -4.85
C ARG A 271 -1.64 -2.58 -5.30
N ARG A 272 -1.99 -3.32 -6.36
CA ARG A 272 -1.22 -4.50 -6.78
C ARG A 272 -1.29 -4.76 -8.29
N VAL A 273 -0.45 -5.66 -8.70
CA VAL A 273 -0.55 -6.37 -9.98
C VAL A 273 -0.59 -7.86 -9.68
N ASP A 274 -1.54 -8.57 -10.26
CA ASP A 274 -1.60 -10.01 -10.22
C ASP A 274 -0.91 -10.58 -11.47
N ILE A 275 0.03 -11.52 -11.28
CA ILE A 275 0.66 -12.30 -12.34
C ILE A 275 0.08 -13.71 -12.26
N ILE A 276 -0.74 -14.08 -13.23
CA ILE A 276 -1.40 -15.37 -13.30
C ILE A 276 -0.68 -16.23 -14.33
N VAL A 277 -0.08 -17.32 -13.88
CA VAL A 277 0.71 -18.24 -14.72
C VAL A 277 -0.10 -19.49 -14.99
N THR A 278 -0.36 -19.77 -16.28
CA THR A 278 -1.01 -20.99 -16.76
C THR A 278 0.04 -21.98 -17.23
N PRO A 279 0.14 -23.18 -16.61
CA PRO A 279 1.07 -24.21 -17.01
C PRO A 279 0.84 -24.69 -18.45
N GLY A 280 1.92 -25.05 -19.13
CA GLY A 280 1.89 -25.71 -20.44
C GLY A 280 2.21 -27.21 -20.37
N LYS A 281 2.81 -27.66 -19.27
CA LYS A 281 3.02 -29.08 -19.02
C LYS A 281 1.73 -29.67 -18.48
N ALA A 282 1.28 -30.73 -19.12
CA ALA A 282 0.29 -31.64 -18.52
C ALA A 282 0.97 -32.50 -17.45
N ASP A 283 0.18 -33.03 -16.55
CA ASP A 283 0.61 -33.97 -15.54
C ASP A 283 1.09 -35.30 -16.15
#